data_2156c9a48b3a0e80db689dfd57dd4e9d
#
_entry.id   2156c9a48b3a0e80db689dfd57dd4e9d
#
_cell.length_a   1.000
_cell.length_b   1.000
_cell.length_c   1.000
_cell.angle_alpha   90.00
_cell.angle_beta   90.00
_cell.angle_gamma   90.00
#
_symmetry.space_group_name_H-M   'P 1'
#
loop_
_entity.id
_entity.type
_entity.pdbx_description
1 polymer ?
#
loop_
_entity_poly.entity_id
_entity_poly.type
_entity_poly.pdbx_seq_one_letter_code
_entity_poly.pdbx_strand_id
1 'polypeptide(L)'
;MKISLKRIDDAFNFEAVNEDGKTVLIDAAEKLGGRNQGVRPTQMLLMARAGCSGIDIVSILKKQKQQIDDFQIEVEGEREVIKEEVAKVFAEIEVQFKLQGNIDPGKAKRAVELSMEKYCSVEKTLRLAGAKIGYKIYVNGKEA
;
A
#
# COMPACT_ATOMS: atom_id res chain seq x y z
N MET A 1 4.30 13.52 -14.20
CA MET A 1 4.89 12.41 -13.39
C MET A 1 5.62 11.47 -14.34
N LYS A 2 6.92 11.24 -14.10
CA LYS A 2 7.75 10.38 -14.93
C LYS A 2 8.53 9.40 -14.05
N ILE A 3 8.56 8.13 -14.44
CA ILE A 3 9.37 7.09 -13.83
C ILE A 3 10.27 6.49 -14.91
N SER A 4 11.53 6.27 -14.59
CA SER A 4 12.49 5.59 -15.46
C SER A 4 12.95 4.31 -14.80
N LEU A 5 13.08 3.23 -15.58
CA LEU A 5 13.63 1.95 -15.12
C LEU A 5 14.88 1.60 -15.93
N LYS A 6 15.90 1.12 -15.23
CA LYS A 6 17.12 0.58 -15.83
C LYS A 6 17.41 -0.80 -15.25
N ARG A 7 17.64 -1.79 -16.12
CA ARG A 7 18.16 -3.09 -15.65
C ARG A 7 19.62 -2.92 -15.21
N ILE A 8 19.94 -3.39 -14.03
CA ILE A 8 21.25 -3.16 -13.37
C ILE A 8 22.08 -4.43 -13.17
N ASP A 9 21.55 -5.59 -13.58
CA ASP A 9 22.30 -6.85 -13.61
C ASP A 9 22.03 -7.63 -14.90
N ASP A 10 22.55 -8.84 -14.99
CA ASP A 10 22.35 -9.78 -16.11
C ASP A 10 21.07 -10.64 -15.95
N ALA A 11 20.36 -10.49 -14.83
CA ALA A 11 19.13 -11.21 -14.50
C ALA A 11 17.88 -10.30 -14.59
N PHE A 12 17.16 -10.09 -13.48
CA PHE A 12 15.87 -9.42 -13.41
C PHE A 12 15.85 -8.22 -12.47
N ASN A 13 17.01 -7.72 -12.04
CA ASN A 13 17.08 -6.59 -11.14
C ASN A 13 17.01 -5.27 -11.93
N PHE A 14 16.04 -4.43 -11.55
CA PHE A 14 15.83 -3.11 -12.10
C PHE A 14 15.91 -2.05 -11.01
N GLU A 15 16.54 -0.93 -11.30
CA GLU A 15 16.43 0.29 -10.52
C GLU A 15 15.38 1.20 -11.15
N ALA A 16 14.32 1.50 -10.39
CA ALA A 16 13.31 2.48 -10.75
C ALA A 16 13.65 3.81 -10.09
N VAL A 17 13.56 4.91 -10.85
CA VAL A 17 13.88 6.27 -10.38
C VAL A 17 12.73 7.20 -10.74
N ASN A 18 12.28 8.00 -9.78
CA ASN A 18 11.30 9.07 -10.02
C ASN A 18 11.97 10.37 -10.46
N GLU A 19 11.18 11.37 -10.80
CA GLU A 19 11.66 12.70 -11.23
C GLU A 19 12.45 13.46 -10.15
N ASP A 20 12.31 13.11 -8.88
CA ASP A 20 13.05 13.68 -7.74
C ASP A 20 14.32 12.90 -7.39
N GLY A 21 14.68 11.89 -8.19
CA GLY A 21 15.87 11.06 -7.96
C GLY A 21 15.73 10.01 -6.85
N LYS A 22 14.52 9.72 -6.37
CA LYS A 22 14.28 8.64 -5.39
C LYS A 22 14.21 7.30 -6.10
N THR A 23 14.86 6.29 -5.52
CA THR A 23 15.04 4.98 -6.16
C THR A 23 14.33 3.86 -5.40
N VAL A 24 13.92 2.83 -6.15
CA VAL A 24 13.44 1.54 -5.63
C VAL A 24 14.03 0.43 -6.48
N LEU A 25 14.52 -0.63 -5.83
CA LEU A 25 14.95 -1.85 -6.50
C LEU A 25 13.77 -2.80 -6.70
N ILE A 26 13.65 -3.31 -7.93
CA ILE A 26 12.60 -4.24 -8.35
C ILE A 26 13.27 -5.50 -8.87
N ASP A 27 12.84 -6.68 -8.41
CA ASP A 27 13.40 -7.94 -8.83
C ASP A 27 12.31 -9.01 -9.02
N ALA A 28 12.62 -10.05 -9.78
CA ALA A 28 11.77 -11.23 -9.92
C ALA A 28 11.93 -12.17 -8.72
N ALA A 29 10.98 -13.10 -8.56
CA ALA A 29 11.12 -14.18 -7.58
C ALA A 29 12.25 -15.15 -8.00
N GLU A 30 12.91 -15.77 -7.04
CA GLU A 30 14.00 -16.74 -7.28
C GLU A 30 13.59 -17.86 -8.23
N LYS A 31 12.35 -18.36 -8.10
CA LYS A 31 11.78 -19.39 -9.02
C LYS A 31 11.70 -18.95 -10.48
N LEU A 32 11.79 -17.64 -10.77
CA LEU A 32 11.85 -17.08 -12.11
C LEU A 32 13.28 -16.68 -12.51
N GLY A 33 14.28 -16.95 -11.66
CA GLY A 33 15.67 -16.58 -11.88
C GLY A 33 16.06 -15.22 -11.28
N GLY A 34 15.20 -14.61 -10.48
CA GLY A 34 15.55 -13.41 -9.69
C GLY A 34 16.51 -13.72 -8.55
N ARG A 35 17.15 -12.70 -8.00
CA ARG A 35 18.16 -12.80 -6.93
C ARG A 35 17.65 -12.28 -5.59
N ASN A 36 16.35 -11.98 -5.50
CA ASN A 36 15.70 -11.44 -4.30
C ASN A 36 16.35 -10.13 -3.76
N GLN A 37 16.81 -9.29 -4.65
CA GLN A 37 17.49 -8.03 -4.32
C GLN A 37 16.56 -6.81 -4.34
N GLY A 38 15.32 -7.00 -4.75
CA GLY A 38 14.32 -5.93 -4.84
C GLY A 38 12.91 -6.42 -4.53
N VAL A 39 11.98 -5.47 -4.43
CA VAL A 39 10.56 -5.77 -4.26
C VAL A 39 9.96 -6.32 -5.55
N ARG A 40 8.90 -7.10 -5.42
CA ARG A 40 8.16 -7.60 -6.59
C ARG A 40 7.21 -6.51 -7.11
N PRO A 41 7.00 -6.40 -8.43
CA PRO A 41 6.07 -5.40 -8.99
C PRO A 41 4.67 -5.43 -8.35
N THR A 42 4.14 -6.63 -8.07
CA THR A 42 2.83 -6.77 -7.42
C THR A 42 2.85 -6.35 -5.95
N GLN A 43 3.95 -6.54 -5.22
CA GLN A 43 4.11 -6.03 -3.86
C GLN A 43 4.11 -4.50 -3.84
N MET A 44 4.66 -3.84 -4.86
CA MET A 44 4.64 -2.38 -4.96
C MET A 44 3.22 -1.81 -5.01
N LEU A 45 2.25 -2.52 -5.58
CA LEU A 45 0.85 -2.10 -5.56
C LEU A 45 0.29 -2.06 -4.13
N LEU A 46 0.62 -3.05 -3.30
CA LEU A 46 0.24 -3.08 -1.89
C LEU A 46 1.01 -2.02 -1.07
N MET A 47 2.30 -1.83 -1.35
CA MET A 47 3.10 -0.76 -0.73
C MET A 47 2.55 0.62 -1.09
N ALA A 48 2.23 0.87 -2.36
CA ALA A 48 1.62 2.11 -2.81
C ALA A 48 0.26 2.35 -2.13
N ARG A 49 -0.54 1.27 -1.99
CA ARG A 49 -1.82 1.30 -1.27
C ARG A 49 -1.64 1.72 0.19
N ALA A 50 -0.72 1.07 0.92
CA ALA A 50 -0.41 1.39 2.31
C ALA A 50 0.11 2.82 2.47
N GLY A 51 1.09 3.21 1.65
CA GLY A 51 1.69 4.54 1.69
C GLY A 51 0.70 5.66 1.41
N CYS A 52 -0.16 5.50 0.37
CA CYS A 52 -1.17 6.49 0.02
C CYS A 52 -2.13 6.75 1.19
N SER A 53 -2.74 5.68 1.74
CA SER A 53 -3.65 5.84 2.88
C SER A 53 -2.95 6.29 4.16
N GLY A 54 -1.72 5.83 4.40
CA GLY A 54 -0.94 6.26 5.56
C GLY A 54 -0.69 7.77 5.56
N ILE A 55 -0.31 8.34 4.43
CA ILE A 55 -0.11 9.80 4.26
C ILE A 55 -1.41 10.55 4.55
N ASP A 56 -2.53 10.10 3.99
CA ASP A 56 -3.84 10.73 4.22
C ASP A 56 -4.22 10.72 5.71
N ILE A 57 -4.15 9.54 6.35
CA ILE A 57 -4.55 9.35 7.75
C ILE A 57 -3.70 10.22 8.67
N VAL A 58 -2.37 10.23 8.50
CA VAL A 58 -1.47 11.11 9.27
C VAL A 58 -1.82 12.57 9.06
N SER A 59 -2.08 13.01 7.82
CA SER A 59 -2.47 14.39 7.52
C SER A 59 -3.77 14.78 8.21
N ILE A 60 -4.78 13.92 8.17
CA ILE A 60 -6.10 14.17 8.78
C ILE A 60 -5.97 14.24 10.30
N LEU A 61 -5.30 13.27 10.93
CA LEU A 61 -5.14 13.21 12.38
C LEU A 61 -4.33 14.40 12.92
N LYS A 62 -3.27 14.82 12.20
CA LYS A 62 -2.53 16.05 12.54
C LYS A 62 -3.42 17.31 12.51
N LYS A 63 -4.25 17.47 11.47
CA LYS A 63 -5.22 18.58 11.40
C LYS A 63 -6.24 18.54 12.54
N GLN A 64 -6.59 17.34 13.02
CA GLN A 64 -7.47 17.13 14.16
C GLN A 64 -6.74 17.22 15.52
N LYS A 65 -5.46 17.63 15.53
CA LYS A 65 -4.61 17.77 16.73
C LYS A 65 -4.51 16.48 17.55
N GLN A 66 -4.49 15.32 16.88
CA GLN A 66 -4.22 14.04 17.50
C GLN A 66 -2.71 13.79 17.56
N GLN A 67 -2.23 13.22 18.65
CA GLN A 67 -0.83 12.83 18.81
C GLN A 67 -0.65 11.38 18.41
N ILE A 68 0.11 11.14 17.34
CA ILE A 68 0.46 9.82 16.84
C ILE A 68 1.89 9.53 17.33
N ASP A 69 2.05 8.52 18.15
CA ASP A 69 3.35 8.07 18.65
C ASP A 69 3.92 6.95 17.76
N ASP A 70 3.07 6.03 17.29
CA ASP A 70 3.41 5.00 16.29
C ASP A 70 2.23 4.74 15.35
N PHE A 71 2.54 4.37 14.11
CA PHE A 71 1.54 4.01 13.11
C PHE A 71 2.07 2.93 12.17
N GLN A 72 1.48 1.75 12.24
CA GLN A 72 1.80 0.61 11.39
C GLN A 72 0.62 0.27 10.48
N ILE A 73 0.92 -0.13 9.25
CA ILE A 73 -0.08 -0.56 8.28
C ILE A 73 0.36 -1.91 7.73
N GLU A 74 -0.47 -2.92 7.92
CA GLU A 74 -0.30 -4.24 7.31
C GLU A 74 -1.30 -4.40 6.17
N VAL A 75 -0.84 -4.90 5.05
CA VAL A 75 -1.66 -5.13 3.86
C VAL A 75 -1.42 -6.53 3.35
N GLU A 76 -2.47 -7.31 3.25
CA GLU A 76 -2.49 -8.62 2.64
C GLU A 76 -3.35 -8.59 1.38
N GLY A 77 -2.92 -9.24 0.32
CA GLY A 77 -3.66 -9.25 -0.93
C GLY A 77 -3.63 -10.62 -1.60
N GLU A 78 -4.80 -11.13 -1.94
CA GLU A 78 -4.99 -12.36 -2.70
C GLU A 78 -5.20 -12.05 -4.17
N ARG A 79 -4.56 -12.89 -5.04
CA ARG A 79 -4.59 -12.71 -6.48
C ARG A 79 -5.25 -13.89 -7.17
N GLU A 80 -6.20 -13.57 -8.05
CA GLU A 80 -6.94 -14.55 -8.83
C GLU A 80 -6.81 -14.29 -10.33
N VAL A 81 -7.05 -15.35 -11.11
CA VAL A 81 -7.21 -15.24 -12.57
C VAL A 81 -8.63 -14.74 -12.85
N ILE A 82 -8.76 -13.66 -13.60
CA ILE A 82 -10.06 -13.18 -14.06
C ILE A 82 -10.39 -13.80 -15.41
N LYS A 83 -11.47 -14.58 -15.46
CA LYS A 83 -11.95 -15.30 -16.65
C LYS A 83 -10.85 -16.21 -17.24
N GLU A 84 -10.67 -16.23 -18.54
CA GLU A 84 -9.70 -17.07 -19.24
C GLU A 84 -8.31 -16.40 -19.41
N GLU A 85 -8.02 -15.35 -18.65
CA GLU A 85 -6.76 -14.63 -18.76
C GLU A 85 -5.63 -15.35 -18.01
N VAL A 86 -4.39 -15.15 -18.45
CA VAL A 86 -3.17 -15.70 -17.82
C VAL A 86 -2.74 -14.84 -16.61
N ALA A 87 -3.01 -13.53 -16.68
CA ALA A 87 -2.60 -12.59 -15.65
C ALA A 87 -3.49 -12.70 -14.39
N LYS A 88 -2.84 -12.75 -13.22
CA LYS A 88 -3.53 -12.68 -11.93
C LYS A 88 -3.59 -11.25 -11.45
N VAL A 89 -4.77 -10.78 -11.06
CA VAL A 89 -5.00 -9.48 -10.42
C VAL A 89 -5.36 -9.65 -8.95
N PHE A 90 -5.27 -8.58 -8.16
CA PHE A 90 -5.77 -8.60 -6.79
C PHE A 90 -7.31 -8.67 -6.80
N ALA A 91 -7.84 -9.75 -6.24
CA ALA A 91 -9.28 -9.95 -6.06
C ALA A 91 -9.73 -9.44 -4.69
N GLU A 92 -8.98 -9.76 -3.64
CA GLU A 92 -9.24 -9.35 -2.27
C GLU A 92 -7.99 -8.71 -1.66
N ILE A 93 -8.19 -7.62 -0.91
CA ILE A 93 -7.13 -6.93 -0.17
C ILE A 93 -7.67 -6.60 1.21
N GLU A 94 -6.96 -7.04 2.25
CA GLU A 94 -7.25 -6.69 3.64
C GLU A 94 -6.18 -5.77 4.19
N VAL A 95 -6.62 -4.75 4.95
CA VAL A 95 -5.73 -3.74 5.51
C VAL A 95 -5.96 -3.60 7.01
N GLN A 96 -4.89 -3.61 7.78
CA GLN A 96 -4.93 -3.33 9.20
C GLN A 96 -4.18 -2.02 9.49
N PHE A 97 -4.88 -1.06 10.06
CA PHE A 97 -4.33 0.20 10.53
C PHE A 97 -4.14 0.13 12.04
N LYS A 98 -2.89 0.18 12.51
CA LYS A 98 -2.52 0.07 13.93
C LYS A 98 -1.91 1.39 14.40
N LEU A 99 -2.68 2.18 15.12
CA LEU A 99 -2.33 3.51 15.62
C LEU A 99 -2.05 3.45 17.12
N GLN A 100 -0.98 4.13 17.57
CA GLN A 100 -0.69 4.33 18.99
C GLN A 100 -0.47 5.80 19.29
N GLY A 101 -0.87 6.24 20.48
CA GLY A 101 -0.71 7.61 20.93
C GLY A 101 -1.95 8.17 21.60
N ASN A 102 -1.96 9.48 21.83
CA ASN A 102 -3.14 10.18 22.35
C ASN A 102 -4.11 10.49 21.19
N ILE A 103 -4.86 9.46 20.80
CA ILE A 103 -5.74 9.47 19.62
C ILE A 103 -7.15 9.07 20.06
N ASP A 104 -8.13 9.91 19.74
CA ASP A 104 -9.54 9.56 19.88
C ASP A 104 -9.92 8.48 18.85
N PRO A 105 -10.49 7.33 19.26
CA PRO A 105 -10.83 6.23 18.36
C PRO A 105 -11.83 6.65 17.25
N GLY A 106 -12.79 7.51 17.57
CA GLY A 106 -13.76 8.00 16.59
C GLY A 106 -13.12 8.87 15.51
N LYS A 107 -12.13 9.69 15.91
CA LYS A 107 -11.34 10.49 14.95
C LYS A 107 -10.43 9.59 14.09
N ALA A 108 -9.83 8.56 14.68
CA ALA A 108 -9.04 7.57 13.93
C ALA A 108 -9.91 6.86 12.89
N LYS A 109 -11.07 6.34 13.29
CA LYS A 109 -12.05 5.73 12.39
C LYS A 109 -12.44 6.66 11.26
N ARG A 110 -12.80 7.91 11.58
CA ARG A 110 -13.18 8.90 10.57
C ARG A 110 -12.02 9.23 9.61
N ALA A 111 -10.78 9.29 10.09
CA ALA A 111 -9.61 9.52 9.25
C ALA A 111 -9.39 8.39 8.25
N VAL A 112 -9.52 7.13 8.69
CA VAL A 112 -9.43 5.96 7.82
C VAL A 112 -10.55 5.95 6.79
N GLU A 113 -11.81 6.12 7.19
CA GLU A 113 -12.97 6.20 6.27
C GLU A 113 -12.75 7.25 5.18
N LEU A 114 -12.32 8.45 5.56
CA LEU A 114 -12.06 9.53 4.60
C LEU A 114 -10.95 9.18 3.60
N SER A 115 -9.88 8.54 4.05
CA SER A 115 -8.84 8.05 3.15
C SER A 115 -9.38 7.00 2.19
N MET A 116 -10.08 5.97 2.73
CA MET A 116 -10.57 4.82 1.97
C MET A 116 -11.63 5.19 0.93
N GLU A 117 -12.52 6.13 1.28
CA GLU A 117 -13.67 6.47 0.43
C GLU A 117 -13.40 7.64 -0.51
N LYS A 118 -12.53 8.57 -0.09
CA LYS A 118 -12.45 9.87 -0.75
C LYS A 118 -11.06 10.24 -1.28
N TYR A 119 -9.99 10.02 -0.50
CA TYR A 119 -8.70 10.64 -0.81
C TYR A 119 -7.69 9.70 -1.45
N CYS A 120 -7.62 8.43 -1.05
CA CYS A 120 -6.61 7.51 -1.55
C CYS A 120 -6.86 7.11 -3.01
N SER A 121 -6.12 7.73 -3.92
CA SER A 121 -6.23 7.45 -5.37
C SER A 121 -5.81 6.02 -5.73
N VAL A 122 -4.85 5.45 -5.00
CA VAL A 122 -4.43 4.05 -5.22
C VAL A 122 -5.55 3.08 -4.82
N GLU A 123 -6.21 3.31 -3.69
CA GLU A 123 -7.43 2.58 -3.29
C GLU A 123 -8.47 2.60 -4.40
N LYS A 124 -8.77 3.80 -4.90
CA LYS A 124 -9.74 3.99 -5.97
C LYS A 124 -9.36 3.23 -7.23
N THR A 125 -8.10 3.26 -7.61
CA THR A 125 -7.58 2.55 -8.79
C THR A 125 -7.76 1.03 -8.66
N LEU A 126 -7.39 0.46 -7.50
CA LEU A 126 -7.52 -0.97 -7.25
C LEU A 126 -9.00 -1.42 -7.23
N ARG A 127 -9.90 -0.63 -6.63
CA ARG A 127 -11.35 -0.92 -6.66
C ARG A 127 -11.94 -0.87 -8.06
N LEU A 128 -11.52 0.08 -8.87
CA LEU A 128 -11.94 0.17 -10.28
C LEU A 128 -11.45 -1.01 -11.12
N ALA A 129 -10.29 -1.59 -10.74
CA ALA A 129 -9.78 -2.84 -11.33
C ALA A 129 -10.51 -4.09 -10.82
N GLY A 130 -11.48 -3.97 -9.91
CA GLY A 130 -12.31 -5.07 -9.41
C GLY A 130 -11.91 -5.62 -8.04
N ALA A 131 -10.85 -5.11 -7.39
CA ALA A 131 -10.45 -5.58 -6.07
C ALA A 131 -11.51 -5.24 -5.00
N LYS A 132 -11.86 -6.23 -4.18
CA LYS A 132 -12.62 -6.03 -2.95
C LYS A 132 -11.62 -5.69 -1.84
N ILE A 133 -11.81 -4.55 -1.18
CA ILE A 133 -10.87 -4.07 -0.18
C ILE A 133 -11.59 -3.88 1.15
N GLY A 134 -11.20 -4.70 2.14
CA GLY A 134 -11.62 -4.62 3.53
C GLY A 134 -10.56 -3.93 4.39
N TYR A 135 -10.95 -3.48 5.60
CA TYR A 135 -9.99 -2.93 6.55
C TYR A 135 -10.44 -3.07 8.00
N LYS A 136 -9.47 -3.10 8.90
CA LYS A 136 -9.64 -3.04 10.36
C LYS A 136 -8.79 -1.91 10.93
N ILE A 137 -9.27 -1.32 12.02
CA ILE A 137 -8.61 -0.19 12.68
C ILE A 137 -8.35 -0.57 14.14
N TYR A 138 -7.13 -0.36 14.60
CA TYR A 138 -6.74 -0.56 15.98
C TYR A 138 -6.15 0.74 16.55
N VAL A 139 -6.64 1.19 17.70
CA VAL A 139 -6.11 2.33 18.43
C VAL A 139 -5.67 1.85 19.81
N ASN A 140 -4.39 2.01 20.12
CA ASN A 140 -3.77 1.53 21.37
C ASN A 140 -4.08 0.03 21.64
N GLY A 141 -4.03 -0.79 20.59
CA GLY A 141 -4.26 -2.23 20.63
C GLY A 141 -5.74 -2.67 20.71
N LYS A 142 -6.70 -1.74 20.70
CA LYS A 142 -8.14 -2.05 20.71
C LYS A 142 -8.75 -1.74 19.33
N GLU A 143 -9.58 -2.64 18.83
CA GLU A 143 -10.35 -2.40 17.60
C GLU A 143 -11.33 -1.25 17.81
N ALA A 144 -11.40 -0.32 16.83
CA ALA A 144 -12.14 0.93 16.87
C ALA A 144 -13.32 0.96 15.89
#